data_6e0b8d0c6e276c81b9ca3f59db48913e
#
_entry.id   6e0b8d0c6e276c81b9ca3f59db48913e
#
_cell.length_a   1.000
_cell.length_b   1.000
_cell.length_c   1.000
_cell.angle_alpha   90.00
_cell.angle_beta   90.00
_cell.angle_gamma   90.00
#
_symmetry.space_group_name_H-M   'P 1'
#
loop_
_entity.id
_entity.type
_entity.pdbx_description
1 polymer ?
#
loop_
_entity_poly.entity_id
_entity_poly.type
_entity_poly.pdbx_seq_one_letter_code
_entity_poly.pdbx_strand_id
1 'polypeptide(L)'
;TVPSDSDFKVIYGVEAYLVDDLKGMVTDSQNQDLDADYVVFDLETTGFSPETNRIIEIGAVKVQNGKIVDKFSTFVNPQVPIPFRIEQLTSINDSMVIDAPVIADILPEFMKFCEGCVMVAHNADFDMSFIKKNCQRLDIPCKPTIVDTVALARVLLPNLNRFKLDTVAKALGVSLENHHRAVDDAGCTAEIFVKFIEMLRDRGMSTLDEVNAMGTSSVQNVQKMPTYHAIILATCDQGRTNLYKLISLAHIKYYHRRPRIPKSEFIRYRDGLLIGSACEAGELY
;
A
#
# COMPACT_ATOMS: atom_id res chain seq x y z
N THR A 1 21.45 4.41 40.15
CA THR A 1 22.03 5.71 39.76
C THR A 1 23.50 5.49 39.39
N VAL A 2 23.88 5.89 38.19
CA VAL A 2 25.27 5.86 37.72
C VAL A 2 25.98 7.05 38.35
N PRO A 3 27.18 6.88 38.96
CA PRO A 3 27.95 8.00 39.50
C PRO A 3 28.24 9.06 38.42
N SER A 4 28.27 10.33 38.80
CA SER A 4 28.43 11.45 37.85
C SER A 4 29.78 11.50 37.14
N ASP A 5 30.80 10.81 37.71
CA ASP A 5 32.17 10.68 37.22
C ASP A 5 32.42 9.35 36.43
N SER A 6 31.39 8.57 36.20
CA SER A 6 31.49 7.32 35.48
C SER A 6 31.38 7.55 33.99
N ASP A 7 32.24 6.88 33.18
CA ASP A 7 32.13 6.81 31.73
C ASP A 7 30.94 5.97 31.25
N PHE A 8 30.24 5.31 32.19
CA PHE A 8 29.07 4.48 31.89
C PHE A 8 27.85 5.35 31.56
N LYS A 9 27.27 5.13 30.39
CA LYS A 9 26.05 5.82 29.93
C LYS A 9 24.88 4.85 29.88
N VAL A 10 23.72 5.28 30.41
CA VAL A 10 22.46 4.60 30.25
C VAL A 10 21.70 5.26 29.09
N ILE A 11 21.38 4.51 28.07
CA ILE A 11 20.57 4.95 26.92
C ILE A 11 19.17 4.38 27.09
N TYR A 12 18.17 5.26 27.13
CA TYR A 12 16.77 4.87 27.16
C TYR A 12 16.28 4.64 25.74
N GLY A 13 15.61 3.50 25.52
CA GLY A 13 15.06 3.16 24.23
C GLY A 13 13.85 2.26 24.33
N VAL A 14 13.17 2.08 23.21
CA VAL A 14 12.03 1.19 23.08
C VAL A 14 12.06 0.53 21.70
N GLU A 15 11.72 -0.75 21.65
CA GLU A 15 11.26 -1.40 20.43
C GLU A 15 9.79 -1.04 20.23
N ALA A 16 9.50 -0.37 19.12
CA ALA A 16 8.22 0.25 18.85
C ALA A 16 7.54 -0.36 17.62
N TYR A 17 6.25 -0.17 17.55
CA TYR A 17 5.42 -0.52 16.40
C TYR A 17 4.92 0.78 15.75
N LEU A 18 5.61 1.22 14.71
CA LEU A 18 5.23 2.40 13.94
C LEU A 18 4.04 2.10 13.03
N VAL A 19 3.21 3.11 12.81
CA VAL A 19 2.12 3.10 11.84
C VAL A 19 2.28 4.29 10.91
N ASP A 20 2.22 4.07 9.61
CA ASP A 20 2.28 5.13 8.62
C ASP A 20 0.89 5.76 8.40
N ASP A 21 0.52 6.66 9.32
CA ASP A 21 -0.73 7.44 9.27
C ASP A 21 -0.61 8.71 8.40
N LEU A 22 0.57 8.97 7.84
CA LEU A 22 0.81 10.09 6.93
C LEU A 22 0.52 9.69 5.48
N LYS A 23 0.45 8.39 5.21
CA LYS A 23 0.15 7.90 3.88
C LYS A 23 -1.30 8.20 3.53
N GLY A 24 -1.47 8.96 2.44
CA GLY A 24 -2.79 9.24 1.88
C GLY A 24 -3.45 8.01 1.23
N MET A 25 -4.75 8.08 1.02
CA MET A 25 -5.51 7.12 0.20
C MET A 25 -5.21 7.32 -1.28
N VAL A 26 -4.80 8.52 -1.65
CA VAL A 26 -4.40 8.92 -2.99
C VAL A 26 -2.97 9.48 -2.94
N THR A 27 -2.10 8.99 -3.80
CA THR A 27 -0.71 9.43 -3.94
C THR A 27 -0.56 10.24 -5.23
N ASP A 28 0.25 11.30 -5.20
CA ASP A 28 0.52 12.18 -6.35
C ASP A 28 -0.76 12.72 -7.00
N SER A 29 -1.76 13.09 -6.18
CA SER A 29 -3.01 13.70 -6.64
C SER A 29 -2.75 15.04 -7.34
N GLN A 30 -3.50 15.28 -8.40
CA GLN A 30 -3.51 16.54 -9.15
C GLN A 30 -4.90 17.18 -9.12
N ASN A 31 -5.63 16.96 -8.04
CA ASN A 31 -7.01 17.43 -7.84
C ASN A 31 -7.99 16.94 -8.93
N GLN A 32 -7.80 15.69 -9.39
CA GLN A 32 -8.73 15.09 -10.36
C GLN A 32 -10.12 14.93 -9.74
N ASP A 33 -11.14 15.10 -10.58
CA ASP A 33 -12.53 14.81 -10.21
C ASP A 33 -12.74 13.31 -9.98
N LEU A 34 -13.76 12.96 -9.18
CA LEU A 34 -14.19 11.57 -9.01
C LEU A 34 -14.81 10.98 -10.30
N ASP A 35 -15.04 11.79 -11.32
CA ASP A 35 -15.46 11.37 -12.67
C ASP A 35 -14.30 11.14 -13.63
N ALA A 36 -13.05 11.17 -13.15
CA ALA A 36 -11.89 10.90 -13.95
C ALA A 36 -11.94 9.47 -14.55
N ASP A 37 -11.15 9.24 -15.59
CA ASP A 37 -10.89 7.91 -16.12
C ASP A 37 -9.91 7.18 -15.22
N TYR A 38 -10.17 5.90 -14.96
CA TYR A 38 -9.35 5.07 -14.10
C TYR A 38 -8.85 3.84 -14.83
N VAL A 39 -7.64 3.41 -14.49
CA VAL A 39 -7.13 2.07 -14.80
C VAL A 39 -6.95 1.33 -13.48
N VAL A 40 -7.79 0.33 -13.26
CA VAL A 40 -7.69 -0.56 -12.11
C VAL A 40 -6.89 -1.78 -12.53
N PHE A 41 -5.82 -2.09 -11.77
CA PHE A 41 -4.88 -3.13 -12.17
C PHE A 41 -4.42 -3.98 -10.99
N ASP A 42 -3.91 -5.15 -11.32
CA ASP A 42 -3.33 -6.12 -10.41
C ASP A 42 -2.18 -6.83 -11.09
N LEU A 43 -1.20 -7.31 -10.34
CA LEU A 43 -0.01 -8.00 -10.82
C LEU A 43 0.16 -9.34 -10.13
N GLU A 44 0.49 -10.37 -10.92
CA GLU A 44 1.09 -11.58 -10.37
C GLU A 44 2.60 -11.56 -10.54
N THR A 45 3.33 -12.05 -9.52
CA THR A 45 4.79 -11.92 -9.45
C THR A 45 5.44 -13.19 -8.93
N THR A 46 6.74 -13.38 -9.19
CA THR A 46 7.51 -14.51 -8.66
C THR A 46 7.83 -14.41 -7.16
N GLY A 47 7.37 -13.35 -6.47
CA GLY A 47 7.56 -13.12 -5.03
C GLY A 47 7.34 -11.66 -4.66
N PHE A 48 7.75 -11.25 -3.46
CA PHE A 48 7.29 -9.99 -2.86
C PHE A 48 8.24 -8.79 -3.05
N SER A 49 9.49 -9.00 -3.45
CA SER A 49 10.48 -7.93 -3.58
C SER A 49 10.67 -7.50 -5.03
N PRO A 50 10.43 -6.23 -5.41
CA PRO A 50 10.64 -5.75 -6.77
C PRO A 50 12.12 -5.73 -7.19
N GLU A 51 13.05 -5.85 -6.24
CA GLU A 51 14.49 -5.92 -6.52
C GLU A 51 14.88 -7.28 -7.10
N THR A 52 14.36 -8.34 -6.51
CA THR A 52 14.77 -9.73 -6.79
C THR A 52 13.73 -10.54 -7.57
N ASN A 53 12.45 -10.17 -7.46
CA ASN A 53 11.37 -10.88 -8.11
C ASN A 53 10.92 -10.19 -9.41
N ARG A 54 10.09 -10.88 -10.17
CA ARG A 54 9.65 -10.48 -11.51
C ARG A 54 8.14 -10.55 -11.64
N ILE A 55 7.58 -9.72 -12.51
CA ILE A 55 6.16 -9.79 -12.92
C ILE A 55 5.98 -10.99 -13.83
N ILE A 56 4.89 -11.74 -13.65
CA ILE A 56 4.49 -12.89 -14.47
C ILE A 56 3.12 -12.71 -15.14
N GLU A 57 2.27 -11.83 -14.61
CA GLU A 57 1.01 -11.43 -15.26
C GLU A 57 0.70 -9.98 -14.95
N ILE A 58 0.14 -9.25 -15.90
CA ILE A 58 -0.45 -7.92 -15.73
C ILE A 58 -1.91 -8.01 -16.14
N GLY A 59 -2.81 -7.70 -15.22
CA GLY A 59 -4.25 -7.58 -15.47
C GLY A 59 -4.71 -6.17 -15.18
N ALA A 60 -5.46 -5.55 -16.08
CA ALA A 60 -6.03 -4.24 -15.86
C ALA A 60 -7.37 -4.07 -16.58
N VAL A 61 -8.19 -3.20 -16.04
CA VAL A 61 -9.44 -2.76 -16.64
C VAL A 61 -9.52 -1.23 -16.63
N LYS A 62 -9.99 -0.65 -17.73
CA LYS A 62 -10.25 0.78 -17.82
C LYS A 62 -11.69 1.07 -17.43
N VAL A 63 -11.87 2.00 -16.51
CA VAL A 63 -13.18 2.41 -15.99
C VAL A 63 -13.46 3.85 -16.42
N GLN A 64 -14.57 4.06 -17.10
CA GLN A 64 -15.07 5.37 -17.49
C GLN A 64 -16.55 5.47 -17.12
N ASN A 65 -16.94 6.59 -16.50
CA ASN A 65 -18.32 6.81 -16.05
C ASN A 65 -18.89 5.63 -15.21
N GLY A 66 -18.06 5.03 -14.34
CA GLY A 66 -18.45 3.91 -13.49
C GLY A 66 -18.62 2.56 -14.20
N LYS A 67 -18.17 2.44 -15.45
CA LYS A 67 -18.28 1.18 -16.24
C LYS A 67 -16.92 0.76 -16.76
N ILE A 68 -16.68 -0.55 -16.77
CA ILE A 68 -15.51 -1.13 -17.45
C ILE A 68 -15.73 -1.01 -18.95
N VAL A 69 -14.82 -0.33 -19.66
CA VAL A 69 -14.89 -0.05 -21.09
C VAL A 69 -13.79 -0.76 -21.89
N ASP A 70 -12.68 -1.14 -21.25
CA ASP A 70 -11.56 -1.79 -21.91
C ASP A 70 -10.79 -2.68 -20.93
N LYS A 71 -10.00 -3.64 -21.44
CA LYS A 71 -9.22 -4.58 -20.66
C LYS A 71 -7.82 -4.76 -21.24
N PHE A 72 -6.85 -4.90 -20.36
CA PHE A 72 -5.48 -5.28 -20.64
C PHE A 72 -5.15 -6.54 -19.84
N SER A 73 -4.73 -7.61 -20.50
CA SER A 73 -4.37 -8.85 -19.82
C SER A 73 -3.27 -9.56 -20.61
N THR A 74 -2.15 -9.80 -19.95
CA THR A 74 -1.02 -10.48 -20.57
C THR A 74 -0.17 -11.21 -19.55
N PHE A 75 0.31 -12.41 -19.92
CA PHE A 75 1.43 -13.02 -19.24
C PHE A 75 2.73 -12.29 -19.59
N VAL A 76 3.69 -12.37 -18.70
CA VAL A 76 5.03 -11.79 -18.87
C VAL A 76 6.06 -12.87 -18.58
N ASN A 77 7.00 -13.08 -19.51
CA ASN A 77 8.11 -13.98 -19.29
C ASN A 77 9.07 -13.39 -18.26
N PRO A 78 9.19 -13.97 -17.04
CA PRO A 78 10.05 -13.44 -15.99
C PRO A 78 11.54 -13.68 -16.27
N GLN A 79 11.88 -14.54 -17.25
CA GLN A 79 13.24 -14.99 -17.55
C GLN A 79 13.94 -15.69 -16.37
N VAL A 80 13.19 -16.12 -15.40
CA VAL A 80 13.62 -16.91 -14.23
C VAL A 80 12.54 -17.94 -13.91
N PRO A 81 12.88 -19.09 -13.32
CA PRO A 81 11.87 -20.07 -12.91
C PRO A 81 10.88 -19.50 -11.90
N ILE A 82 9.61 -19.87 -12.05
CA ILE A 82 8.55 -19.51 -11.10
C ILE A 82 8.68 -20.43 -9.87
N PRO A 83 8.83 -19.87 -8.64
CA PRO A 83 8.90 -20.70 -7.44
C PRO A 83 7.62 -21.52 -7.27
N PHE A 84 7.75 -22.79 -6.89
CA PHE A 84 6.63 -23.73 -6.70
C PHE A 84 5.52 -23.15 -5.80
N ARG A 85 5.90 -22.41 -4.76
CA ARG A 85 4.93 -21.75 -3.87
C ARG A 85 4.08 -20.71 -4.60
N ILE A 86 4.66 -20.02 -5.56
CA ILE A 86 3.94 -19.01 -6.38
C ILE A 86 3.03 -19.72 -7.37
N GLU A 87 3.51 -20.78 -8.03
CA GLU A 87 2.68 -21.62 -8.90
C GLU A 87 1.44 -22.16 -8.15
N GLN A 88 1.63 -22.65 -6.91
CA GLN A 88 0.49 -23.09 -6.10
C GLN A 88 -0.49 -21.96 -5.74
N LEU A 89 -0.01 -20.72 -5.58
CA LEU A 89 -0.82 -19.59 -5.22
C LEU A 89 -1.60 -19.04 -6.43
N THR A 90 -0.91 -18.86 -7.56
CA THR A 90 -1.43 -18.15 -8.74
C THR A 90 -1.93 -19.10 -9.83
N SER A 91 -1.59 -20.38 -9.72
CA SER A 91 -1.78 -21.39 -10.78
C SER A 91 -1.05 -21.07 -12.09
N ILE A 92 -0.10 -20.12 -12.06
CA ILE A 92 0.74 -19.77 -13.21
C ILE A 92 2.05 -20.54 -13.10
N ASN A 93 2.39 -21.31 -14.13
CA ASN A 93 3.61 -22.10 -14.21
C ASN A 93 4.51 -21.66 -15.37
N ASP A 94 5.75 -22.17 -15.39
CA ASP A 94 6.75 -21.80 -16.39
C ASP A 94 6.28 -22.04 -17.82
N SER A 95 5.50 -23.09 -18.09
CA SER A 95 5.02 -23.39 -19.45
C SER A 95 4.02 -22.33 -19.99
N MET A 96 3.35 -21.60 -19.10
CA MET A 96 2.39 -20.57 -19.49
C MET A 96 3.07 -19.24 -19.85
N VAL A 97 4.27 -19.01 -19.33
CA VAL A 97 4.97 -17.73 -19.48
C VAL A 97 6.20 -17.79 -20.37
N ILE A 98 6.68 -18.98 -20.74
CA ILE A 98 7.95 -19.15 -21.47
C ILE A 98 7.94 -18.48 -22.84
N ASP A 99 6.81 -18.54 -23.54
CA ASP A 99 6.62 -17.92 -24.85
C ASP A 99 5.96 -16.52 -24.76
N ALA A 100 5.70 -16.03 -23.54
CA ALA A 100 5.16 -14.69 -23.33
C ALA A 100 6.24 -13.61 -23.60
N PRO A 101 5.84 -12.39 -23.97
CA PRO A 101 6.77 -11.29 -24.12
C PRO A 101 7.42 -10.91 -22.77
N VAL A 102 8.61 -10.32 -22.84
CA VAL A 102 9.31 -9.84 -21.65
C VAL A 102 8.77 -8.50 -21.16
N ILE A 103 9.05 -8.14 -19.93
CA ILE A 103 8.56 -6.89 -19.33
C ILE A 103 8.99 -5.63 -20.10
N ALA A 104 10.14 -5.67 -20.79
CA ALA A 104 10.62 -4.57 -21.59
C ALA A 104 9.72 -4.24 -22.79
N ASP A 105 9.03 -5.25 -23.34
CA ASP A 105 8.10 -5.07 -24.44
C ASP A 105 6.71 -4.66 -23.94
N ILE A 106 6.27 -5.25 -22.82
CA ILE A 106 4.90 -5.07 -22.30
C ILE A 106 4.73 -3.78 -21.51
N LEU A 107 5.74 -3.36 -20.73
CA LEU A 107 5.57 -2.20 -19.85
C LEU A 107 5.26 -0.90 -20.62
N PRO A 108 5.89 -0.61 -21.78
CA PRO A 108 5.51 0.56 -22.58
C PRO A 108 4.05 0.52 -23.05
N GLU A 109 3.54 -0.66 -23.43
CA GLU A 109 2.15 -0.84 -23.84
C GLU A 109 1.18 -0.64 -22.67
N PHE A 110 1.53 -1.20 -21.51
CA PHE A 110 0.75 -1.01 -20.29
C PHE A 110 0.73 0.46 -19.84
N MET A 111 1.87 1.16 -19.87
CA MET A 111 1.93 2.58 -19.53
C MET A 111 1.12 3.43 -20.51
N LYS A 112 1.11 3.08 -21.80
CA LYS A 112 0.25 3.71 -22.80
C LYS A 112 -1.24 3.45 -22.52
N PHE A 113 -1.60 2.24 -22.09
CA PHE A 113 -2.97 1.91 -21.67
C PHE A 113 -3.41 2.76 -20.48
N CYS A 114 -2.50 3.10 -19.58
CA CYS A 114 -2.74 3.94 -18.39
C CYS A 114 -2.71 5.45 -18.68
N GLU A 115 -2.34 5.87 -19.89
CA GLU A 115 -2.15 7.30 -20.21
C GLU A 115 -3.44 8.10 -19.99
N GLY A 116 -3.32 9.22 -19.26
CA GLY A 116 -4.44 10.11 -18.92
C GLY A 116 -5.38 9.58 -17.83
N CYS A 117 -5.13 8.40 -17.27
CA CYS A 117 -5.96 7.80 -16.26
C CYS A 117 -5.33 7.87 -14.86
N VAL A 118 -6.16 7.86 -13.83
CA VAL A 118 -5.76 7.59 -12.45
C VAL A 118 -5.58 6.08 -12.29
N MET A 119 -4.46 5.65 -11.73
CA MET A 119 -4.20 4.23 -11.47
C MET A 119 -4.77 3.80 -10.13
N VAL A 120 -5.40 2.64 -10.07
CA VAL A 120 -6.06 2.10 -8.88
C VAL A 120 -5.62 0.66 -8.67
N ALA A 121 -5.26 0.29 -7.45
CA ALA A 121 -4.98 -1.10 -7.11
C ALA A 121 -5.40 -1.43 -5.66
N HIS A 122 -5.48 -2.72 -5.35
CA HIS A 122 -5.82 -3.20 -4.01
C HIS A 122 -4.55 -3.50 -3.22
N ASN A 123 -4.14 -2.60 -2.32
CA ASN A 123 -2.82 -2.53 -1.70
C ASN A 123 -1.76 -2.03 -2.69
N ALA A 124 -2.06 -0.89 -3.29
CA ALA A 124 -1.37 -0.31 -4.45
C ALA A 124 0.16 -0.17 -4.32
N ASP A 125 0.72 -0.12 -3.11
CA ASP A 125 2.18 -0.05 -2.91
C ASP A 125 2.89 -1.26 -3.47
N PHE A 126 2.29 -2.44 -3.30
CA PHE A 126 2.88 -3.68 -3.79
C PHE A 126 3.03 -3.62 -5.31
N ASP A 127 1.94 -3.43 -6.03
CA ASP A 127 1.92 -3.43 -7.49
C ASP A 127 2.75 -2.28 -8.05
N MET A 128 2.58 -1.07 -7.49
CA MET A 128 3.33 0.10 -7.92
C MET A 128 4.82 0.00 -7.64
N SER A 129 5.25 -0.76 -6.64
CA SER A 129 6.68 -1.00 -6.40
C SER A 129 7.34 -1.73 -7.57
N PHE A 130 6.66 -2.75 -8.13
CA PHE A 130 7.12 -3.47 -9.32
C PHE A 130 7.06 -2.62 -10.58
N ILE A 131 5.96 -1.87 -10.80
CA ILE A 131 5.84 -0.96 -11.94
C ILE A 131 6.93 0.11 -11.91
N LYS A 132 7.07 0.83 -10.80
CA LYS A 132 8.09 1.90 -10.64
C LYS A 132 9.51 1.36 -10.82
N LYS A 133 9.82 0.16 -10.28
CA LYS A 133 11.14 -0.45 -10.43
C LYS A 133 11.45 -0.82 -11.87
N ASN A 134 10.50 -1.38 -12.61
CA ASN A 134 10.69 -1.71 -14.01
C ASN A 134 10.72 -0.46 -14.90
N CYS A 135 9.89 0.56 -14.62
CA CYS A 135 9.99 1.87 -15.28
C CYS A 135 11.38 2.49 -15.09
N GLN A 136 11.92 2.44 -13.86
CA GLN A 136 13.28 2.92 -13.57
C GLN A 136 14.35 2.17 -14.39
N ARG A 137 14.23 0.84 -14.50
CA ARG A 137 15.18 0.00 -15.27
C ARG A 137 15.14 0.26 -16.78
N LEU A 138 13.98 0.67 -17.28
CA LEU A 138 13.73 0.91 -18.72
C LEU A 138 13.74 2.39 -19.08
N ASP A 139 14.08 3.28 -18.14
CA ASP A 139 14.07 4.74 -18.29
C ASP A 139 12.73 5.29 -18.79
N ILE A 140 11.62 4.73 -18.28
CA ILE A 140 10.25 5.15 -18.59
C ILE A 140 9.77 6.10 -17.48
N PRO A 141 9.28 7.32 -17.81
CA PRO A 141 8.67 8.21 -16.82
C PRO A 141 7.46 7.56 -16.15
N CYS A 142 7.42 7.56 -14.80
CA CYS A 142 6.34 6.93 -14.05
C CYS A 142 6.00 7.76 -12.79
N LYS A 143 5.04 8.68 -12.93
CA LYS A 143 4.48 9.49 -11.83
C LYS A 143 2.96 9.59 -11.95
N PRO A 144 2.23 8.47 -11.97
CA PRO A 144 0.77 8.51 -12.03
C PRO A 144 0.18 8.94 -10.68
N THR A 145 -1.02 9.51 -10.72
CA THR A 145 -1.88 9.55 -9.53
C THR A 145 -2.37 8.13 -9.22
N ILE A 146 -2.26 7.72 -7.96
CA ILE A 146 -2.54 6.36 -7.53
C ILE A 146 -3.57 6.38 -6.40
N VAL A 147 -4.59 5.51 -6.49
CA VAL A 147 -5.58 5.29 -5.43
C VAL A 147 -5.40 3.88 -4.86
N ASP A 148 -5.30 3.78 -3.53
CA ASP A 148 -5.25 2.50 -2.81
C ASP A 148 -6.63 2.14 -2.25
N THR A 149 -7.25 1.11 -2.81
CA THR A 149 -8.58 0.66 -2.37
C THR A 149 -8.58 0.03 -0.98
N VAL A 150 -7.44 -0.49 -0.48
CA VAL A 150 -7.33 -0.94 0.92
C VAL A 150 -7.39 0.25 1.88
N ALA A 151 -6.72 1.35 1.54
CA ALA A 151 -6.76 2.57 2.34
C ALA A 151 -8.18 3.17 2.35
N LEU A 152 -8.86 3.21 1.20
CA LEU A 152 -10.27 3.61 1.09
C LEU A 152 -11.18 2.70 1.92
N ALA A 153 -11.03 1.37 1.81
CA ALA A 153 -11.84 0.41 2.54
C ALA A 153 -11.75 0.60 4.07
N ARG A 154 -10.57 0.94 4.60
CA ARG A 154 -10.40 1.22 6.03
C ARG A 154 -11.24 2.38 6.52
N VAL A 155 -11.45 3.39 5.68
CA VAL A 155 -12.23 4.60 6.00
C VAL A 155 -13.71 4.41 5.70
N LEU A 156 -14.03 3.78 4.57
CA LEU A 156 -15.41 3.63 4.10
C LEU A 156 -16.16 2.46 4.76
N LEU A 157 -15.43 1.41 5.16
CA LEU A 157 -15.97 0.20 5.78
C LEU A 157 -15.39 -0.02 7.20
N PRO A 158 -15.65 0.89 8.16
CA PRO A 158 -15.01 0.89 9.47
C PRO A 158 -15.35 -0.35 10.32
N ASN A 159 -16.38 -1.08 9.96
CA ASN A 159 -16.82 -2.29 10.68
C ASN A 159 -16.02 -3.55 10.27
N LEU A 160 -15.26 -3.50 9.18
CA LEU A 160 -14.42 -4.62 8.77
C LEU A 160 -13.15 -4.72 9.63
N ASN A 161 -12.76 -5.96 9.94
CA ASN A 161 -11.52 -6.26 10.66
C ASN A 161 -10.36 -6.68 9.74
N ARG A 162 -10.68 -7.02 8.49
CA ARG A 162 -9.73 -7.44 7.46
C ARG A 162 -10.12 -6.78 6.14
N PHE A 163 -9.11 -6.42 5.35
CA PHE A 163 -9.28 -5.69 4.09
C PHE A 163 -8.65 -6.43 2.91
N LYS A 164 -8.66 -7.76 2.93
CA LYS A 164 -8.33 -8.58 1.77
C LYS A 164 -9.42 -8.40 0.70
N LEU A 165 -9.06 -8.58 -0.57
CA LEU A 165 -9.96 -8.38 -1.70
C LEU A 165 -11.26 -9.18 -1.54
N ASP A 166 -11.17 -10.47 -1.23
CA ASP A 166 -12.31 -11.35 -0.97
C ASP A 166 -13.25 -10.84 0.13
N THR A 167 -12.68 -10.32 1.20
CA THR A 167 -13.44 -9.81 2.35
C THR A 167 -14.17 -8.51 1.99
N VAL A 168 -13.52 -7.61 1.27
CA VAL A 168 -14.10 -6.34 0.83
C VAL A 168 -15.17 -6.59 -0.24
N ALA A 169 -14.89 -7.46 -1.22
CA ALA A 169 -15.84 -7.88 -2.24
C ALA A 169 -17.13 -8.42 -1.62
N LYS A 170 -17.00 -9.37 -0.69
CA LYS A 170 -18.14 -9.94 0.04
C LYS A 170 -18.95 -8.88 0.81
N ALA A 171 -18.28 -7.94 1.48
CA ALA A 171 -18.94 -6.89 2.24
C ALA A 171 -19.75 -5.93 1.36
N LEU A 172 -19.33 -5.74 0.11
CA LEU A 172 -19.98 -4.88 -0.87
C LEU A 172 -20.91 -5.64 -1.83
N GLY A 173 -21.01 -6.97 -1.72
CA GLY A 173 -21.82 -7.79 -2.62
C GLY A 173 -21.26 -7.83 -4.05
N VAL A 174 -19.94 -7.79 -4.18
CA VAL A 174 -19.22 -7.95 -5.46
C VAL A 174 -18.81 -9.41 -5.62
N SER A 175 -19.02 -9.99 -6.81
CA SER A 175 -18.58 -11.35 -7.12
C SER A 175 -17.07 -11.37 -7.39
N LEU A 176 -16.39 -12.38 -6.88
CA LEU A 176 -15.00 -12.66 -7.17
C LEU A 176 -14.90 -14.07 -7.76
N GLU A 177 -14.83 -14.14 -9.07
CA GLU A 177 -14.62 -15.37 -9.82
C GLU A 177 -13.13 -15.49 -10.21
N ASN A 178 -12.61 -16.72 -10.23
CA ASN A 178 -11.21 -17.02 -10.63
C ASN A 178 -10.14 -16.19 -9.87
N HIS A 179 -10.25 -16.11 -8.55
CA HIS A 179 -9.26 -15.44 -7.71
C HIS A 179 -7.82 -15.92 -8.02
N HIS A 180 -6.86 -14.97 -8.01
CA HIS A 180 -5.47 -15.15 -8.43
C HIS A 180 -5.25 -15.21 -9.95
N ARG A 181 -6.11 -14.55 -10.72
CA ARG A 181 -5.85 -14.13 -12.09
C ARG A 181 -5.89 -12.61 -12.11
N ALA A 182 -4.79 -11.99 -12.49
CA ALA A 182 -4.61 -10.52 -12.37
C ALA A 182 -5.76 -9.72 -13.00
N VAL A 183 -6.30 -10.14 -14.16
CA VAL A 183 -7.40 -9.42 -14.80
C VAL A 183 -8.75 -9.59 -14.08
N ASP A 184 -8.98 -10.72 -13.43
CA ASP A 184 -10.21 -10.98 -12.67
C ASP A 184 -10.17 -10.24 -11.31
N ASP A 185 -9.01 -10.22 -10.65
CA ASP A 185 -8.79 -9.46 -9.42
C ASP A 185 -8.85 -7.93 -9.70
N ALA A 186 -8.31 -7.45 -10.83
CA ALA A 186 -8.47 -6.08 -11.30
C ALA A 186 -9.95 -5.74 -11.58
N GLY A 187 -10.71 -6.64 -12.21
CA GLY A 187 -12.14 -6.49 -12.46
C GLY A 187 -12.95 -6.38 -11.17
N CYS A 188 -12.72 -7.29 -10.22
CA CYS A 188 -13.34 -7.24 -8.89
C CYS A 188 -12.99 -5.94 -8.15
N THR A 189 -11.70 -5.54 -8.18
CA THR A 189 -11.23 -4.29 -7.59
C THR A 189 -11.91 -3.08 -8.23
N ALA A 190 -12.16 -3.10 -9.54
CA ALA A 190 -12.86 -2.04 -10.26
C ALA A 190 -14.33 -1.90 -9.81
N GLU A 191 -15.05 -3.02 -9.65
CA GLU A 191 -16.42 -2.98 -9.15
C GLU A 191 -16.48 -2.47 -7.70
N ILE A 192 -15.54 -2.89 -6.84
CA ILE A 192 -15.37 -2.35 -5.49
C ILE A 192 -15.12 -0.85 -5.54
N PHE A 193 -14.20 -0.41 -6.39
CA PHE A 193 -13.82 0.98 -6.53
C PHE A 193 -14.99 1.86 -7.00
N VAL A 194 -15.78 1.40 -7.96
CA VAL A 194 -17.00 2.11 -8.41
C VAL A 194 -17.97 2.34 -7.24
N LYS A 195 -18.18 1.31 -6.41
CA LYS A 195 -19.01 1.45 -5.19
C LYS A 195 -18.39 2.44 -4.19
N PHE A 196 -17.06 2.48 -4.06
CA PHE A 196 -16.40 3.48 -3.23
C PHE A 196 -16.60 4.90 -3.76
N ILE A 197 -16.53 5.12 -5.08
CA ILE A 197 -16.82 6.41 -5.69
C ILE A 197 -18.26 6.86 -5.37
N GLU A 198 -19.26 5.96 -5.45
CA GLU A 198 -20.63 6.25 -5.05
C GLU A 198 -20.71 6.66 -3.57
N MET A 199 -20.08 5.90 -2.67
CA MET A 199 -20.05 6.23 -1.23
C MET A 199 -19.33 7.56 -0.92
N LEU A 200 -18.31 7.93 -1.70
CA LEU A 200 -17.61 9.20 -1.57
C LEU A 200 -18.50 10.37 -2.03
N ARG A 201 -19.22 10.21 -3.14
CA ARG A 201 -20.20 11.20 -3.61
C ARG A 201 -21.34 11.41 -2.62
N ASP A 202 -21.84 10.32 -2.02
CA ASP A 202 -22.88 10.41 -0.98
C ASP A 202 -22.41 11.18 0.26
N ARG A 203 -21.08 11.26 0.49
CA ARG A 203 -20.44 12.08 1.52
C ARG A 203 -20.14 13.52 1.04
N GLY A 204 -20.56 13.88 -0.16
CA GLY A 204 -20.39 15.23 -0.73
C GLY A 204 -18.99 15.51 -1.27
N MET A 205 -18.19 14.47 -1.56
CA MET A 205 -16.87 14.62 -2.15
C MET A 205 -16.94 14.66 -3.67
N SER A 206 -16.10 15.49 -4.27
CA SER A 206 -16.05 15.71 -5.71
C SER A 206 -14.67 15.41 -6.29
N THR A 207 -13.59 15.55 -5.50
CA THR A 207 -12.22 15.43 -5.97
C THR A 207 -11.39 14.43 -5.15
N LEU A 208 -10.30 13.93 -5.73
CA LEU A 208 -9.36 13.03 -5.07
C LEU A 208 -8.60 13.72 -3.91
N ASP A 209 -8.40 15.04 -3.96
CA ASP A 209 -7.79 15.79 -2.85
C ASP A 209 -8.72 15.85 -1.64
N GLU A 210 -10.02 16.01 -1.84
CA GLU A 210 -11.01 15.92 -0.77
C GLU A 210 -11.05 14.53 -0.14
N VAL A 211 -10.88 13.47 -0.94
CA VAL A 211 -10.74 12.10 -0.44
C VAL A 211 -9.53 11.97 0.49
N ASN A 212 -8.38 12.51 0.10
CA ASN A 212 -7.21 12.53 0.96
C ASN A 212 -7.43 13.34 2.25
N ALA A 213 -8.16 14.46 2.16
CA ALA A 213 -8.48 15.30 3.31
C ALA A 213 -9.40 14.62 4.35
N MET A 214 -10.16 13.57 3.97
CA MET A 214 -10.90 12.73 4.94
C MET A 214 -9.98 12.14 6.02
N GLY A 215 -8.71 12.02 5.71
CA GLY A 215 -7.66 11.59 6.62
C GLY A 215 -7.68 10.11 6.98
N THR A 216 -6.49 9.59 7.07
CA THR A 216 -6.23 8.24 7.61
C THR A 216 -5.97 8.28 9.12
N SER A 217 -5.87 9.49 9.71
CA SER A 217 -5.37 9.76 11.07
C SER A 217 -6.38 9.52 12.20
N SER A 218 -7.59 9.00 11.93
CA SER A 218 -8.50 8.65 13.03
C SER A 218 -7.88 7.54 13.90
N VAL A 219 -8.12 7.61 15.22
CA VAL A 219 -7.63 6.57 16.15
C VAL A 219 -8.03 5.17 15.70
N GLN A 220 -9.27 5.00 15.22
CA GLN A 220 -9.78 3.72 14.74
C GLN A 220 -9.04 3.22 13.51
N ASN A 221 -8.65 4.11 12.59
CA ASN A 221 -7.87 3.74 11.41
C ASN A 221 -6.45 3.35 11.80
N VAL A 222 -5.76 4.14 12.62
CA VAL A 222 -4.42 3.82 13.15
C VAL A 222 -4.39 2.45 13.81
N GLN A 223 -5.44 2.09 14.56
CA GLN A 223 -5.56 0.79 15.22
C GLN A 223 -5.66 -0.39 14.23
N LYS A 224 -6.07 -0.16 12.98
CA LYS A 224 -6.24 -1.19 11.93
C LYS A 224 -5.11 -1.22 10.90
N MET A 225 -4.25 -0.22 10.89
CA MET A 225 -3.12 -0.13 9.96
C MET A 225 -2.04 -1.17 10.25
N PRO A 226 -1.24 -1.56 9.25
CA PRO A 226 -0.06 -2.38 9.47
C PRO A 226 0.93 -1.66 10.41
N THR A 227 1.76 -2.45 11.08
CA THR A 227 2.79 -1.94 11.97
C THR A 227 4.17 -2.38 11.51
N TYR A 228 5.13 -1.48 11.60
CA TYR A 228 6.53 -1.71 11.26
C TYR A 228 7.39 -1.62 12.52
N HIS A 229 8.31 -2.55 12.70
CA HIS A 229 9.24 -2.54 13.83
C HIS A 229 10.24 -1.39 13.69
N ALA A 230 10.42 -0.66 14.78
CA ALA A 230 11.43 0.39 14.88
C ALA A 230 12.08 0.39 16.25
N ILE A 231 13.34 0.83 16.32
CA ILE A 231 14.00 1.16 17.58
C ILE A 231 14.00 2.67 17.70
N ILE A 232 13.56 3.18 18.86
CA ILE A 232 13.61 4.60 19.18
C ILE A 232 14.48 4.77 20.42
N LEU A 233 15.54 5.59 20.32
CA LEU A 233 16.50 5.86 21.37
C LEU A 233 16.46 7.33 21.78
N ALA A 234 16.53 7.61 23.08
CA ALA A 234 16.65 8.95 23.59
C ALA A 234 18.12 9.38 23.67
N THR A 235 18.46 10.53 23.10
CA THR A 235 19.82 11.09 23.07
C THR A 235 20.08 12.10 24.16
N CYS A 236 19.02 12.61 24.82
CA CYS A 236 19.06 13.62 25.86
C CYS A 236 17.81 13.55 26.76
N ASP A 237 17.74 14.36 27.82
CA ASP A 237 16.60 14.40 28.74
C ASP A 237 15.28 14.82 28.06
N GLN A 238 15.36 15.74 27.12
CA GLN A 238 14.17 16.08 26.30
C GLN A 238 13.69 14.88 25.49
N GLY A 239 14.62 14.15 24.86
CA GLY A 239 14.32 12.93 24.13
C GLY A 239 13.70 11.87 25.03
N ARG A 240 14.21 11.69 26.25
CA ARG A 240 13.63 10.77 27.25
C ARG A 240 12.18 11.16 27.60
N THR A 241 11.92 12.43 27.80
CA THR A 241 10.56 12.94 28.06
C THR A 241 9.64 12.67 26.87
N ASN A 242 10.11 12.92 25.64
CA ASN A 242 9.36 12.70 24.43
C ASN A 242 9.11 11.20 24.18
N LEU A 243 10.09 10.33 24.47
CA LEU A 243 9.94 8.90 24.41
C LEU A 243 8.81 8.40 25.33
N TYR A 244 8.76 8.89 26.58
CA TYR A 244 7.68 8.53 27.51
C TYR A 244 6.32 9.02 27.05
N LYS A 245 6.22 10.19 26.43
CA LYS A 245 4.96 10.68 25.83
C LYS A 245 4.48 9.77 24.71
N LEU A 246 5.39 9.37 23.81
CA LEU A 246 5.06 8.45 22.70
C LEU A 246 4.60 7.10 23.22
N ILE A 247 5.30 6.52 24.19
CA ILE A 247 4.91 5.25 24.83
C ILE A 247 3.54 5.37 25.48
N SER A 248 3.29 6.46 26.21
CA SER A 248 1.98 6.71 26.86
C SER A 248 0.85 6.81 25.82
N LEU A 249 1.04 7.59 24.75
CA LEU A 249 0.07 7.72 23.67
C LEU A 249 -0.20 6.37 23.01
N ALA A 250 0.85 5.59 22.74
CA ALA A 250 0.72 4.28 22.11
C ALA A 250 -0.13 3.29 22.94
N HIS A 251 -0.03 3.36 24.27
CA HIS A 251 -0.77 2.48 25.17
C HIS A 251 -2.18 3.00 25.50
N ILE A 252 -2.35 4.31 25.68
CA ILE A 252 -3.63 4.88 26.12
C ILE A 252 -4.57 5.13 24.94
N LYS A 253 -4.03 5.64 23.83
CA LYS A 253 -4.85 6.11 22.70
C LYS A 253 -4.87 5.14 21.51
N TYR A 254 -3.70 4.58 21.17
CA TYR A 254 -3.53 3.84 19.93
C TYR A 254 -3.35 2.33 20.12
N TYR A 255 -3.60 1.80 21.30
CA TYR A 255 -3.46 0.36 21.57
C TYR A 255 -4.52 -0.47 20.84
N HIS A 256 -4.06 -1.44 20.07
CA HIS A 256 -4.89 -2.52 19.54
C HIS A 256 -4.01 -3.76 19.33
N ARG A 257 -4.17 -4.78 20.19
CA ARG A 257 -3.32 -5.99 20.30
C ARG A 257 -1.87 -5.70 20.68
N ARG A 258 -1.34 -4.55 20.28
CA ARG A 258 -0.01 -4.02 20.60
C ARG A 258 -0.06 -2.49 20.62
N PRO A 259 0.86 -1.83 21.34
CA PRO A 259 0.95 -0.37 21.33
C PRO A 259 1.43 0.11 19.96
N ARG A 260 0.78 1.13 19.41
CA ARG A 260 1.08 1.70 18.08
C ARG A 260 1.53 3.13 18.22
N ILE A 261 2.59 3.50 17.52
CA ILE A 261 3.07 4.88 17.43
C ILE A 261 2.79 5.39 16.01
N PRO A 262 1.84 6.30 15.80
CA PRO A 262 1.67 6.97 14.53
C PRO A 262 2.91 7.77 14.15
N LYS A 263 3.31 7.77 12.88
CA LYS A 263 4.42 8.60 12.37
C LYS A 263 4.17 10.09 12.63
N SER A 264 2.93 10.55 12.52
CA SER A 264 2.55 11.93 12.83
C SER A 264 2.89 12.32 14.26
N GLU A 265 2.61 11.44 15.23
CA GLU A 265 2.96 11.69 16.64
C GLU A 265 4.48 11.54 16.86
N PHE A 266 5.15 10.61 16.17
CA PHE A 266 6.61 10.53 16.23
C PHE A 266 7.26 11.81 15.72
N ILE A 267 6.83 12.37 14.59
CA ILE A 267 7.34 13.63 14.04
C ILE A 267 7.12 14.78 15.04
N ARG A 268 5.97 14.81 15.70
CA ARG A 268 5.62 15.83 16.69
C ARG A 268 6.55 15.81 17.90
N TYR A 269 7.02 14.64 18.32
CA TYR A 269 7.86 14.44 19.52
C TYR A 269 9.29 14.00 19.18
N ARG A 270 9.76 14.18 17.95
CA ARG A 270 11.03 13.63 17.48
C ARG A 270 12.28 14.24 18.13
N ASP A 271 12.16 15.43 18.72
CA ASP A 271 13.31 16.16 19.27
C ASP A 271 14.03 15.35 20.36
N GLY A 272 15.35 15.16 20.18
CA GLY A 272 16.18 14.35 21.07
C GLY A 272 15.96 12.83 20.94
N LEU A 273 15.31 12.38 19.87
CA LEU A 273 15.14 10.96 19.54
C LEU A 273 15.92 10.58 18.29
N LEU A 274 16.49 9.37 18.30
CA LEU A 274 16.98 8.65 17.12
C LEU A 274 16.04 7.51 16.83
N ILE A 275 15.83 7.25 15.54
CA ILE A 275 15.03 6.13 15.07
C ILE A 275 15.84 5.26 14.12
N GLY A 276 15.66 3.94 14.20
CA GLY A 276 16.24 2.96 13.32
C GLY A 276 15.28 1.80 13.09
N SER A 277 15.55 1.01 12.05
CA SER A 277 14.84 -0.25 11.82
C SER A 277 15.27 -1.28 12.86
N ALA A 278 14.32 -2.00 13.45
CA ALA A 278 14.60 -2.99 14.48
C ALA A 278 14.93 -4.37 13.89
N CYS A 279 14.27 -4.77 12.81
CA CYS A 279 14.44 -6.06 12.15
C CYS A 279 13.91 -6.01 10.72
N GLU A 280 13.91 -7.17 10.03
CA GLU A 280 13.36 -7.32 8.67
C GLU A 280 11.87 -6.94 8.52
N ALA A 281 11.11 -6.91 9.63
CA ALA A 281 9.74 -6.38 9.66
C ALA A 281 9.67 -4.86 9.86
N GLY A 282 10.80 -4.16 9.77
CA GLY A 282 10.90 -2.71 9.76
C GLY A 282 10.59 -2.12 8.39
N GLU A 283 10.29 -0.84 8.37
CA GLU A 283 9.92 -0.14 7.13
C GLU A 283 11.10 0.06 6.15
N LEU A 284 12.33 -0.07 6.64
CA LEU A 284 13.55 0.16 5.84
C LEU A 284 14.10 -1.12 5.17
N TYR A 285 13.41 -2.25 5.27
CA TYR A 285 13.79 -3.52 4.65
C TYR A 285 12.90 -3.90 3.48
#